data_b2061d5222db96ba1306f6250ba77fe5
#
_entry.id   b2061d5222db96ba1306f6250ba77fe5
#
_cell.length_a   1.000
_cell.length_b   1.000
_cell.length_c   1.000
_cell.angle_alpha   90.00
_cell.angle_beta   90.00
_cell.angle_gamma   90.00
#
_symmetry.space_group_name_H-M   'P 1'
#
loop_
_entity.id
_entity.type
_entity.pdbx_description
1 polymer ?
#
loop_
_entity_poly.entity_id
_entity_poly.type
_entity_poly.pdbx_seq_one_letter_code
_entity_poly.pdbx_strand_id
1 'polypeptide(L)'
;EKKIFNKWNNVATSHSTNTLDNTIEKESLNYLLKTITTLLNEVIHKPYQINLTNIWKNYYKNKDFQETHIHPRSNFSFIIYEKIKESKTKFYAPNHLLIQSIFDEPSLYPQIFKPNLTKNQIIIFPSFLEHGVEQHNNSISIAGNFNFSYN
;
A
#
# COMPACT_ATOMS: atom_id res chain seq x y z
N GLU A 1 21.49 0.66 -17.21
CA GLU A 1 20.36 1.60 -17.10
C GLU A 1 20.43 2.32 -15.75
N LYS A 2 20.53 3.66 -15.75
CA LYS A 2 20.49 4.46 -14.53
C LYS A 2 19.05 4.41 -13.99
N LYS A 3 18.81 3.66 -12.92
CA LYS A 3 17.56 3.74 -12.16
C LYS A 3 17.44 5.16 -11.60
N ILE A 4 16.45 5.91 -12.07
CA ILE A 4 16.16 7.24 -11.55
C ILE A 4 15.43 7.01 -10.21
N PHE A 5 16.07 7.34 -9.11
CA PHE A 5 15.47 7.32 -7.79
C PHE A 5 14.92 8.70 -7.47
N ASN A 6 13.61 8.81 -7.34
CA ASN A 6 12.97 10.01 -6.82
C ASN A 6 12.88 9.90 -5.30
N LYS A 7 13.34 10.93 -4.61
CA LYS A 7 13.13 11.05 -3.18
C LYS A 7 11.68 11.49 -2.95
N TRP A 8 10.95 10.73 -2.16
CA TRP A 8 9.60 11.10 -1.75
C TRP A 8 9.68 12.33 -0.85
N ASN A 9 9.20 13.47 -1.28
CA ASN A 9 9.24 14.76 -0.60
C ASN A 9 10.58 15.16 0.09
N ASN A 10 10.73 16.42 0.48
CA ASN A 10 11.93 16.93 1.17
C ASN A 10 12.14 16.37 2.59
N VAL A 11 11.18 15.62 3.13
CA VAL A 11 11.15 15.11 4.50
C VAL A 11 11.20 13.58 4.57
N ALA A 12 10.61 12.88 3.58
CA ALA A 12 10.63 11.42 3.55
C ALA A 12 11.95 10.90 2.98
N THR A 13 12.47 9.85 3.57
CA THR A 13 13.79 9.29 3.26
C THR A 13 13.75 8.02 2.42
N SER A 14 12.55 7.51 2.08
CA SER A 14 12.43 6.38 1.17
C SER A 14 12.74 6.78 -0.27
N HIS A 15 13.38 5.89 -1.01
CA HIS A 15 13.67 6.06 -2.41
C HIS A 15 12.70 5.20 -3.22
N SER A 16 11.92 5.81 -4.08
CA SER A 16 10.97 5.09 -4.95
C SER A 16 11.37 5.18 -6.42
N THR A 17 11.08 4.12 -7.16
CA THR A 17 11.15 4.12 -8.62
C THR A 17 9.72 4.09 -9.15
N ASN A 18 9.34 5.03 -9.99
CA ASN A 18 8.09 4.93 -10.74
C ASN A 18 8.31 3.96 -11.91
N THR A 19 7.56 2.85 -11.94
CA THR A 19 7.83 1.73 -12.85
C THR A 19 6.66 1.37 -13.77
N LEU A 20 5.75 2.30 -14.08
CA LEU A 20 4.80 2.05 -15.17
C LEU A 20 5.46 1.96 -16.56
N ASP A 21 6.68 2.44 -16.68
CA ASP A 21 7.42 2.37 -17.93
C ASP A 21 8.14 1.02 -18.09
N ASN A 22 7.49 0.09 -18.79
CA ASN A 22 8.07 -1.09 -19.48
C ASN A 22 9.01 -2.05 -18.72
N THR A 23 9.10 -1.99 -17.39
CA THR A 23 10.06 -2.80 -16.63
C THR A 23 9.44 -3.95 -15.84
N ILE A 24 8.11 -4.06 -15.83
CA ILE A 24 7.44 -5.23 -15.25
C ILE A 24 7.20 -6.22 -16.38
N GLU A 25 7.76 -7.40 -16.23
CA GLU A 25 7.47 -8.49 -17.14
C GLU A 25 5.96 -8.74 -17.18
N LYS A 26 5.41 -8.89 -18.38
CA LYS A 26 3.97 -9.08 -18.62
C LYS A 26 3.39 -10.24 -17.79
N GLU A 27 4.17 -11.29 -17.61
CA GLU A 27 3.78 -12.45 -16.80
C GLU A 27 3.61 -12.09 -15.33
N SER A 28 4.56 -11.35 -14.77
CA SER A 28 4.51 -10.87 -13.38
C SER A 28 3.33 -9.93 -13.14
N LEU A 29 3.04 -9.05 -14.11
CA LEU A 29 1.88 -8.17 -14.06
C LEU A 29 0.56 -8.96 -14.10
N ASN A 30 0.45 -9.93 -14.99
CA ASN A 30 -0.74 -10.80 -15.08
C ASN A 30 -0.96 -11.59 -13.79
N TYR A 31 0.11 -12.10 -13.19
CA TYR A 31 0.04 -12.80 -11.90
C TYR A 31 -0.46 -11.88 -10.79
N LEU A 32 0.08 -10.66 -10.72
CA LEU A 32 -0.35 -9.64 -9.75
C LEU A 32 -1.84 -9.30 -9.91
N LEU A 33 -2.29 -9.01 -11.12
CA LEU A 33 -3.70 -8.70 -11.41
C LEU A 33 -4.63 -9.87 -11.06
N LYS A 34 -4.24 -11.09 -11.38
CA LYS A 34 -4.97 -12.30 -10.99
C LYS A 34 -5.08 -12.43 -9.47
N THR A 35 -3.98 -12.19 -8.75
CA THR A 35 -3.96 -12.24 -7.28
C THR A 35 -4.89 -11.17 -6.68
N ILE A 36 -4.80 -9.93 -7.15
CA ILE A 36 -5.69 -8.83 -6.71
C ILE A 36 -7.15 -9.20 -6.98
N THR A 37 -7.47 -9.68 -8.18
CA THR A 37 -8.84 -10.09 -8.55
C THR A 37 -9.34 -11.20 -7.64
N THR A 38 -8.53 -12.21 -7.35
CA THR A 38 -8.92 -13.31 -6.44
C THR A 38 -9.28 -12.80 -5.06
N LEU A 39 -8.45 -11.91 -4.49
CA LEU A 39 -8.71 -11.34 -3.16
C LEU A 39 -9.94 -10.42 -3.14
N LEU A 40 -10.13 -9.62 -4.18
CA LEU A 40 -11.29 -8.72 -4.27
C LEU A 40 -12.60 -9.49 -4.46
N ASN A 41 -12.60 -10.64 -5.12
CA ASN A 41 -13.78 -11.48 -5.28
C ASN A 41 -14.31 -12.04 -3.95
N GLU A 42 -13.51 -12.06 -2.89
CA GLU A 42 -13.96 -12.44 -1.55
C GLU A 42 -14.89 -11.38 -0.93
N VAL A 43 -14.80 -10.12 -1.38
CA VAL A 43 -15.55 -8.99 -0.81
C VAL A 43 -16.45 -8.28 -1.82
N ILE A 44 -16.15 -8.37 -3.10
CA ILE A 44 -16.92 -7.73 -4.19
C ILE A 44 -17.66 -8.82 -4.97
N HIS A 45 -18.98 -8.84 -4.85
CA HIS A 45 -19.83 -9.88 -5.46
C HIS A 45 -20.54 -9.42 -6.76
N LYS A 46 -20.14 -8.27 -7.31
CA LYS A 46 -20.65 -7.76 -8.59
C LYS A 46 -19.55 -7.80 -9.64
N PRO A 47 -19.85 -7.99 -10.93
CA PRO A 47 -18.86 -7.92 -12.00
C PRO A 47 -18.16 -6.56 -12.02
N TYR A 48 -16.84 -6.56 -12.12
CA TYR A 48 -16.02 -5.36 -12.17
C TYR A 48 -14.80 -5.55 -13.07
N GLN A 49 -14.20 -4.42 -13.47
CA GLN A 49 -12.92 -4.36 -14.17
C GLN A 49 -11.90 -3.63 -13.30
N ILE A 50 -10.65 -4.11 -13.33
CA ILE A 50 -9.52 -3.47 -12.64
C ILE A 50 -8.69 -2.73 -13.66
N ASN A 51 -8.38 -1.47 -13.35
CA ASN A 51 -7.43 -0.65 -14.09
C ASN A 51 -6.27 -0.24 -13.16
N LEU A 52 -5.11 -0.85 -13.36
CA LEU A 52 -3.89 -0.49 -12.63
C LEU A 52 -3.43 0.89 -13.11
N THR A 53 -3.35 1.86 -12.19
CA THR A 53 -3.00 3.25 -12.52
C THR A 53 -1.51 3.51 -12.40
N ASN A 54 -0.87 2.94 -11.41
CA ASN A 54 0.57 3.03 -11.21
C ASN A 54 1.10 1.92 -10.31
N ILE A 55 2.38 1.66 -10.43
CA ILE A 55 3.13 0.73 -9.58
C ILE A 55 4.54 1.25 -9.40
N TRP A 56 5.10 1.09 -8.21
CA TRP A 56 6.46 1.53 -7.90
C TRP A 56 7.11 0.63 -6.87
N LYS A 57 8.43 0.74 -6.75
CA LYS A 57 9.23 -0.02 -5.80
C LYS A 57 9.90 0.95 -4.82
N ASN A 58 9.73 0.71 -3.53
CA ASN A 58 10.35 1.48 -2.47
C ASN A 58 11.53 0.72 -1.88
N TYR A 59 12.60 1.44 -1.65
CA TYR A 59 13.82 0.94 -1.00
C TYR A 59 14.02 1.70 0.30
N TYR A 60 13.94 0.98 1.41
CA TYR A 60 14.18 1.52 2.73
C TYR A 60 15.58 1.11 3.18
N LYS A 61 16.45 2.10 3.38
CA LYS A 61 17.79 1.94 3.91
C LYS A 61 17.76 2.18 5.44
N ASN A 62 18.84 2.65 5.99
CA ASN A 62 18.97 2.88 7.42
C ASN A 62 18.05 4.02 7.89
N LYS A 63 17.06 3.69 8.71
CA LYS A 63 16.06 4.61 9.29
C LYS A 63 15.16 5.33 8.27
N ASP A 64 15.04 4.84 7.05
CA ASP A 64 14.10 5.40 6.10
C ASP A 64 12.65 5.15 6.52
N PHE A 65 11.77 6.08 6.22
CA PHE A 65 10.36 6.04 6.56
C PHE A 65 9.51 6.66 5.44
N GLN A 66 8.22 6.46 5.52
CA GLN A 66 7.24 7.24 4.73
C GLN A 66 6.29 7.95 5.67
N GLU A 67 6.09 9.23 5.41
CA GLU A 67 5.11 10.04 6.11
C GLU A 67 3.70 9.51 5.91
N THR A 68 2.81 9.90 6.80
CA THR A 68 1.38 9.62 6.67
C THR A 68 0.83 10.33 5.44
N HIS A 69 0.17 9.58 4.57
CA HIS A 69 -0.38 10.05 3.31
C HIS A 69 -1.57 9.20 2.86
N ILE A 70 -2.23 9.64 1.80
CA ILE A 70 -3.28 8.93 1.05
C ILE A 70 -2.90 8.90 -0.43
N HIS A 71 -3.57 8.07 -1.21
CA HIS A 71 -3.42 8.05 -2.68
C HIS A 71 -4.67 8.61 -3.36
N PRO A 72 -4.72 9.92 -3.64
CA PRO A 72 -5.87 10.53 -4.30
C PRO A 72 -6.03 10.01 -5.74
N ARG A 73 -7.26 10.03 -6.26
CA ARG A 73 -7.62 9.60 -7.62
C ARG A 73 -7.50 8.09 -7.88
N SER A 74 -7.39 7.28 -6.83
CA SER A 74 -7.42 5.83 -6.93
C SER A 74 -8.45 5.27 -5.96
N ASN A 75 -9.08 4.13 -6.29
CA ASN A 75 -10.03 3.49 -5.41
C ASN A 75 -9.32 2.64 -4.36
N PHE A 76 -8.35 1.84 -4.80
CA PHE A 76 -7.56 0.95 -3.95
C PHE A 76 -6.06 1.11 -4.18
N SER A 77 -5.33 0.82 -3.13
CA SER A 77 -3.87 0.70 -3.13
C SER A 77 -3.47 -0.67 -2.61
N PHE A 78 -2.28 -1.10 -2.96
CA PHE A 78 -1.71 -2.33 -2.43
C PHE A 78 -0.24 -2.16 -2.06
N ILE A 79 0.23 -3.00 -1.15
CA ILE A 79 1.64 -3.12 -0.76
C ILE A 79 2.00 -4.60 -0.71
N ILE A 80 3.17 -4.95 -1.29
CA ILE A 80 3.81 -6.26 -1.19
C ILE A 80 5.22 -6.05 -0.68
N TYR A 81 5.63 -6.77 0.35
CA TYR A 81 7.01 -6.74 0.79
C TYR A 81 7.85 -7.81 0.09
N GLU A 82 8.77 -7.39 -0.75
CA GLU A 82 9.76 -8.27 -1.39
C GLU A 82 10.87 -8.65 -0.41
N LYS A 83 11.28 -7.71 0.45
CA LYS A 83 12.28 -7.92 1.48
C LYS A 83 11.86 -7.20 2.75
N ILE A 84 11.70 -7.96 3.83
CA ILE A 84 11.25 -7.43 5.11
C ILE A 84 11.75 -8.31 6.26
N LYS A 85 12.09 -7.68 7.39
CA LYS A 85 12.32 -8.35 8.66
C LYS A 85 11.08 -8.26 9.55
N GLU A 86 10.45 -7.08 9.57
CA GLU A 86 9.26 -6.78 10.35
C GLU A 86 8.44 -5.71 9.63
N SER A 87 7.12 -5.88 9.53
CA SER A 87 6.25 -4.86 8.92
C SER A 87 6.23 -3.59 9.75
N LYS A 88 6.41 -2.46 9.10
CA LYS A 88 6.35 -1.12 9.71
C LYS A 88 5.25 -0.26 9.10
N THR A 89 4.43 -0.83 8.21
CA THR A 89 3.24 -0.15 7.68
C THR A 89 2.22 0.03 8.80
N LYS A 90 1.66 1.22 8.89
CA LYS A 90 0.59 1.56 9.81
C LYS A 90 -0.54 2.26 9.08
N PHE A 91 -1.76 1.97 9.48
CA PHE A 91 -2.97 2.58 9.00
C PHE A 91 -3.65 3.32 10.13
N TYR A 92 -4.27 4.46 9.81
CA TYR A 92 -5.02 5.24 10.77
C TYR A 92 -6.52 5.04 10.58
N ALA A 93 -7.22 4.79 11.67
CA ALA A 93 -8.65 4.61 11.63
C ALA A 93 -9.35 5.93 11.29
N PRO A 94 -10.15 6.00 10.21
CA PRO A 94 -10.89 7.18 9.88
C PRO A 94 -11.92 7.45 10.99
N ASN A 95 -12.07 8.75 11.38
CA ASN A 95 -13.04 9.19 12.40
C ASN A 95 -12.93 8.49 13.77
N HIS A 96 -11.74 8.01 14.15
CA HIS A 96 -11.56 7.24 15.38
C HIS A 96 -12.07 7.97 16.62
N LEU A 97 -11.87 9.30 16.73
CA LEU A 97 -12.37 10.10 17.87
C LEU A 97 -13.89 10.09 17.95
N LEU A 98 -14.58 10.21 16.82
CA LEU A 98 -16.03 10.15 16.76
C LEU A 98 -16.54 8.78 17.22
N ILE A 99 -15.94 7.72 16.71
CA ILE A 99 -16.34 6.35 17.05
C ILE A 99 -16.06 6.04 18.51
N GLN A 100 -14.90 6.44 19.02
CA GLN A 100 -14.57 6.28 20.44
C GLN A 100 -15.55 7.02 21.35
N SER A 101 -15.99 8.22 20.95
CA SER A 101 -16.98 9.00 21.73
C SER A 101 -18.36 8.33 21.80
N ILE A 102 -18.70 7.47 20.84
CA ILE A 102 -19.95 6.72 20.82
C ILE A 102 -19.87 5.46 21.69
N PHE A 103 -18.76 4.74 21.62
CA PHE A 103 -18.62 3.44 22.27
C PHE A 103 -18.00 3.49 23.67
N ASP A 104 -17.38 4.61 24.05
CA ASP A 104 -16.66 4.80 25.33
C ASP A 104 -15.67 3.66 25.67
N GLU A 105 -15.21 2.93 24.63
CA GLU A 105 -14.31 1.78 24.75
C GLU A 105 -13.23 1.86 23.65
N PRO A 106 -12.08 2.52 23.94
CA PRO A 106 -11.02 2.73 22.96
C PRO A 106 -10.43 1.45 22.38
N SER A 107 -10.49 0.33 23.12
CA SER A 107 -9.94 -0.95 22.66
C SER A 107 -10.73 -1.58 21.51
N LEU A 108 -12.01 -1.26 21.39
CA LEU A 108 -12.86 -1.77 20.30
C LEU A 108 -12.55 -1.14 18.95
N TYR A 109 -11.99 0.08 18.97
CA TYR A 109 -11.66 0.78 17.73
C TYR A 109 -10.28 1.47 17.86
N PRO A 110 -9.20 0.73 17.65
CA PRO A 110 -7.85 1.27 17.80
C PRO A 110 -7.58 2.37 16.76
N GLN A 111 -6.96 3.46 17.21
CA GLN A 111 -6.57 4.57 16.32
C GLN A 111 -5.63 4.12 15.20
N ILE A 112 -4.73 3.18 15.50
CA ILE A 112 -3.69 2.72 14.58
C ILE A 112 -3.78 1.21 14.45
N PHE A 113 -3.83 0.74 13.21
CA PHE A 113 -3.72 -0.67 12.86
C PHE A 113 -2.36 -0.93 12.20
N LYS A 114 -1.62 -1.90 12.73
CA LYS A 114 -0.33 -2.35 12.17
C LYS A 114 -0.44 -3.81 11.73
N PRO A 115 -0.61 -4.08 10.42
CA PRO A 115 -0.68 -5.44 9.93
C PRO A 115 0.67 -6.13 10.09
N ASN A 116 0.65 -7.37 10.55
CA ASN A 116 1.84 -8.20 10.61
C ASN A 116 2.10 -8.87 9.25
N LEU A 117 2.65 -8.08 8.31
CA LEU A 117 2.97 -8.57 6.96
C LEU A 117 4.34 -9.25 6.94
N THR A 118 4.40 -10.37 6.26
CA THR A 118 5.64 -11.09 5.97
C THR A 118 6.03 -10.96 4.50
N LYS A 119 7.20 -11.47 4.13
CA LYS A 119 7.67 -11.47 2.74
C LYS A 119 6.63 -12.13 1.80
N ASN A 120 6.42 -11.50 0.66
CA ASN A 120 5.49 -11.91 -0.41
C ASN A 120 3.99 -11.88 -0.04
N GLN A 121 3.63 -11.38 1.12
CA GLN A 121 2.25 -11.09 1.41
C GLN A 121 1.82 -9.76 0.81
N ILE A 122 0.58 -9.71 0.33
CA ILE A 122 -0.07 -8.50 -0.18
C ILE A 122 -1.12 -8.03 0.80
N ILE A 123 -1.19 -6.72 1.00
CA ILE A 123 -2.34 -6.05 1.60
C ILE A 123 -2.96 -5.11 0.58
N ILE A 124 -4.28 -5.15 0.46
CA ILE A 124 -5.07 -4.24 -0.37
C ILE A 124 -5.94 -3.40 0.57
N PHE A 125 -5.99 -2.10 0.32
CA PHE A 125 -6.72 -1.17 1.17
C PHE A 125 -7.30 -0.02 0.36
N PRO A 126 -8.40 0.63 0.83
CA PRO A 126 -8.94 1.82 0.19
C PRO A 126 -7.89 2.93 0.12
N SER A 127 -7.72 3.54 -1.05
CA SER A 127 -6.67 4.54 -1.30
C SER A 127 -6.82 5.82 -0.46
N PHE A 128 -8.01 6.09 0.05
CA PHE A 128 -8.27 7.21 0.98
C PHE A 128 -7.83 6.95 2.42
N LEU A 129 -7.50 5.70 2.76
CA LEU A 129 -7.09 5.34 4.12
C LEU A 129 -5.70 5.90 4.39
N GLU A 130 -5.62 6.77 5.40
CA GLU A 130 -4.34 7.33 5.84
C GLU A 130 -3.41 6.23 6.32
N HIS A 131 -2.20 6.24 5.79
CA HIS A 131 -1.18 5.25 6.12
C HIS A 131 0.21 5.82 6.01
N GLY A 132 1.15 5.17 6.65
CA GLY A 132 2.56 5.53 6.61
C GLY A 132 3.43 4.33 6.92
N VAL A 133 4.74 4.51 6.83
CA VAL A 133 5.73 3.48 7.15
C VAL A 133 6.69 4.04 8.19
N GLU A 134 6.75 3.39 9.34
CA GLU A 134 7.69 3.74 10.40
C GLU A 134 9.13 3.44 9.95
N GLN A 135 10.10 3.93 10.70
CA GLN A 135 11.50 3.76 10.34
C GLN A 135 11.85 2.30 10.08
N HIS A 136 12.40 2.07 8.93
CA HIS A 136 12.82 0.76 8.42
C HIS A 136 14.31 0.67 8.23
N ASN A 137 14.79 -0.56 8.34
CA ASN A 137 16.15 -0.91 7.97
C ASN A 137 16.14 -2.00 6.90
N ASN A 138 16.71 -1.69 5.74
CA ASN A 138 17.02 -2.67 4.70
C ASN A 138 15.82 -3.52 4.23
N SER A 139 14.71 -2.86 3.91
CA SER A 139 13.53 -3.50 3.35
C SER A 139 13.21 -2.98 1.96
N ILE A 140 12.41 -3.75 1.21
CA ILE A 140 11.96 -3.44 -0.14
C ILE A 140 10.48 -3.74 -0.21
N SER A 141 9.69 -2.78 -0.66
CA SER A 141 8.28 -2.99 -0.97
C SER A 141 7.94 -2.63 -2.40
N ILE A 142 6.96 -3.31 -2.95
CA ILE A 142 6.28 -2.96 -4.20
C ILE A 142 4.93 -2.42 -3.78
N ALA A 143 4.57 -1.26 -4.27
CA ALA A 143 3.28 -0.64 -4.03
C ALA A 143 2.66 -0.18 -5.35
N GLY A 144 1.36 -0.04 -5.36
CA GLY A 144 0.65 0.45 -6.53
C GLY A 144 -0.78 0.83 -6.22
N ASN A 145 -1.41 1.46 -7.20
CA ASN A 145 -2.77 1.94 -7.12
C ASN A 145 -3.58 1.40 -8.29
N PHE A 146 -4.85 1.17 -8.06
CA PHE A 146 -5.77 0.78 -9.10
C PHE A 146 -7.17 1.35 -8.88
N ASN A 147 -7.87 1.51 -9.98
CA ASN A 147 -9.28 1.83 -10.01
C ASN A 147 -10.09 0.58 -10.39
N PHE A 148 -11.33 0.54 -9.96
CA PHE A 148 -12.28 -0.44 -10.45
C PHE A 148 -13.56 0.27 -10.91
N SER A 149 -14.23 -0.34 -11.87
CA SER A 149 -15.56 0.06 -12.32
C SER A 149 -16.46 -1.15 -12.42
N TYR A 150 -17.73 -0.98 -12.08
CA TYR A 150 -18.72 -2.01 -12.34
C TYR A 150 -19.08 -2.02 -13.82
N ASN A 151 -19.32 -3.21 -14.37
CA ASN A 151 -19.84 -3.38 -15.72
C ASN A 151 -21.33 -3.09 -15.75
#